data_8bb893f42148b8fc13fd01cfa9fd02c8
#
_entry.id   8bb893f42148b8fc13fd01cfa9fd02c8
#
_cell.length_a   1.000
_cell.length_b   1.000
_cell.length_c   1.000
_cell.angle_alpha   90.00
_cell.angle_beta   90.00
_cell.angle_gamma   90.00
#
_symmetry.space_group_name_H-M   'P 1'
#
loop_
_entity.id
_entity.type
_entity.pdbx_description
1 polymer ?
#
loop_
_entity_poly.entity_id
_entity_poly.type
_entity_poly.pdbx_seq_one_letter_code
_entity_poly.pdbx_strand_id
1 'polypeptide(L)'
;MTQSLVLALLLTLSFGVQAADARNAVVDRASQPLKGREVYMQSCAMCHSPGTGGAPRPGVSEDWAERVKKGPAELMVSVLRGKGAMPPKGGNASLGRAEAYLALDYMLNGEK
;
A
#
# COMPACT_ATOMS: atom_id res chain seq x y z
N MET A 1 40.35 64.51 -6.30
CA MET A 1 40.39 63.51 -7.37
C MET A 1 40.42 62.15 -6.75
N THR A 2 39.29 61.59 -6.47
CA THR A 2 39.15 60.19 -6.13
C THR A 2 37.72 59.75 -6.50
N GLN A 3 37.62 59.06 -7.62
CA GLN A 3 36.38 58.48 -8.06
C GLN A 3 36.13 57.20 -7.28
N SER A 4 35.12 57.22 -6.43
CA SER A 4 34.60 56.06 -5.78
C SER A 4 33.63 55.33 -6.73
N LEU A 5 34.12 54.27 -7.32
CA LEU A 5 33.27 53.30 -8.04
C LEU A 5 32.45 52.49 -7.04
N VAL A 6 31.19 52.86 -6.89
CA VAL A 6 30.23 52.02 -6.17
C VAL A 6 29.77 50.94 -7.11
N LEU A 7 30.34 49.74 -6.92
CA LEU A 7 29.92 48.54 -7.63
C LEU A 7 28.65 48.01 -6.97
N ALA A 8 27.51 48.37 -7.55
CA ALA A 8 26.22 47.82 -7.15
C ALA A 8 26.13 46.34 -7.60
N LEU A 9 26.36 45.42 -6.66
CA LEU A 9 26.18 44.02 -6.85
C LEU A 9 24.68 43.68 -6.79
N LEU A 10 24.03 43.65 -7.93
CA LEU A 10 22.64 43.15 -8.05
C LEU A 10 22.65 41.64 -7.89
N LEU A 11 22.37 41.13 -6.70
CA LEU A 11 22.01 39.75 -6.45
C LEU A 11 20.64 39.49 -7.03
N THR A 12 20.58 38.99 -8.25
CA THR A 12 19.36 38.38 -8.80
C THR A 12 19.18 37.01 -8.14
N LEU A 13 18.33 36.95 -7.13
CA LEU A 13 17.82 35.67 -6.64
C LEU A 13 16.92 35.08 -7.73
N SER A 14 17.50 34.21 -8.54
CA SER A 14 16.73 33.36 -9.42
C SER A 14 16.01 32.30 -8.57
N PHE A 15 14.76 32.55 -8.24
CA PHE A 15 13.86 31.51 -7.74
C PHE A 15 13.57 30.56 -8.90
N GLY A 16 14.46 29.61 -9.09
CA GLY A 16 14.21 28.45 -9.94
C GLY A 16 13.15 27.59 -9.27
N VAL A 17 11.89 27.77 -9.67
CA VAL A 17 10.83 26.83 -9.31
C VAL A 17 11.18 25.50 -9.96
N GLN A 18 11.64 24.56 -9.15
CA GLN A 18 12.03 23.23 -9.63
C GLN A 18 10.76 22.39 -9.86
N ALA A 19 10.22 22.47 -11.05
CA ALA A 19 9.12 21.61 -11.51
C ALA A 19 9.50 20.10 -11.49
N ALA A 20 10.78 19.76 -11.33
CA ALA A 20 11.28 18.40 -11.22
C ALA A 20 10.82 17.70 -9.92
N ASP A 21 10.64 18.43 -8.82
CA ASP A 21 10.29 17.83 -7.52
C ASP A 21 8.87 17.23 -7.50
N ALA A 22 7.92 17.86 -8.17
CA ALA A 22 6.55 17.35 -8.25
C ALA A 22 6.46 16.05 -9.07
N ARG A 23 7.24 15.94 -10.15
CA ARG A 23 7.29 14.73 -10.99
C ARG A 23 7.98 13.59 -10.28
N ASN A 24 9.07 13.85 -9.57
CA ASN A 24 9.78 12.86 -8.79
C ASN A 24 8.93 12.35 -7.61
N ALA A 25 8.17 13.22 -6.94
CA ALA A 25 7.26 12.84 -5.88
C ALA A 25 6.13 11.91 -6.38
N VAL A 26 5.63 12.10 -7.59
CA VAL A 26 4.61 11.22 -8.19
C VAL A 26 5.19 9.86 -8.58
N VAL A 27 6.39 9.85 -9.17
CA VAL A 27 7.09 8.61 -9.54
C VAL A 27 7.49 7.83 -8.30
N ASP A 28 7.96 8.51 -7.26
CA ASP A 28 8.37 7.88 -6.00
C ASP A 28 7.17 7.24 -5.29
N ARG A 29 6.01 7.89 -5.31
CA ARG A 29 4.78 7.32 -4.76
C ARG A 29 4.29 6.10 -5.54
N ALA A 30 4.45 6.08 -6.86
CA ALA A 30 4.09 4.94 -7.70
C ALA A 30 5.04 3.74 -7.53
N SER A 31 6.27 3.97 -7.07
CA SER A 31 7.28 2.94 -6.82
C SER A 31 7.28 2.42 -5.37
N GLN A 32 6.54 3.07 -4.46
CA GLN A 32 6.42 2.59 -3.08
C GLN A 32 5.52 1.35 -3.01
N PRO A 33 5.89 0.35 -2.22
CA PRO A 33 5.03 -0.81 -2.02
C PRO A 33 3.71 -0.37 -1.41
N LEU A 34 2.62 -0.89 -1.94
CA LEU A 34 1.28 -0.63 -1.41
C LEU A 34 1.21 -1.07 0.05
N LYS A 35 0.57 -0.26 0.87
CA LYS A 35 0.28 -0.63 2.26
C LYS A 35 -0.78 -1.74 2.29
N GLY A 36 -0.77 -2.54 3.34
CA GLY A 36 -1.70 -3.68 3.46
C GLY A 36 -3.17 -3.31 3.27
N ARG A 37 -3.59 -2.16 3.81
CA ARG A 37 -4.94 -1.64 3.61
C ARG A 37 -5.25 -1.35 2.13
N GLU A 38 -4.31 -0.78 1.41
CA GLU A 38 -4.50 -0.44 -0.02
C GLU A 38 -4.66 -1.70 -0.85
N VAL A 39 -3.82 -2.70 -0.62
CA VAL A 39 -3.92 -4.01 -1.29
C VAL A 39 -5.24 -4.68 -0.94
N TYR A 40 -5.62 -4.67 0.33
CA TYR A 40 -6.90 -5.21 0.79
C TYR A 40 -8.08 -4.56 0.07
N MET A 41 -8.12 -3.23 0.01
CA MET A 41 -9.20 -2.48 -0.65
C MET A 41 -9.30 -2.79 -2.14
N GLN A 42 -8.17 -3.00 -2.80
CA GLN A 42 -8.14 -3.26 -4.25
C GLN A 42 -8.50 -4.70 -4.61
N SER A 43 -8.14 -5.67 -3.79
CA SER A 43 -8.17 -7.09 -4.19
C SER A 43 -8.99 -8.00 -3.28
N CYS A 44 -9.36 -7.57 -2.09
CA CYS A 44 -9.93 -8.44 -1.06
C CYS A 44 -11.29 -7.94 -0.52
N ALA A 45 -11.46 -6.63 -0.42
CA ALA A 45 -12.56 -5.99 0.29
C ALA A 45 -13.95 -6.34 -0.27
N MET A 46 -14.05 -6.60 -1.56
CA MET A 46 -15.35 -6.90 -2.18
C MET A 46 -16.07 -8.09 -1.50
N CYS A 47 -15.31 -9.11 -1.12
CA CYS A 47 -15.84 -10.29 -0.44
C CYS A 47 -15.64 -10.23 1.08
N HIS A 48 -14.45 -9.78 1.53
CA HIS A 48 -14.11 -9.81 2.94
C HIS A 48 -14.74 -8.68 3.76
N SER A 49 -15.10 -7.56 3.16
CA SER A 49 -15.76 -6.47 3.89
C SER A 49 -17.18 -6.85 4.33
N PRO A 50 -18.06 -7.35 3.43
CA PRO A 50 -19.38 -7.81 3.83
C PRO A 50 -19.42 -9.22 4.45
N GLY A 51 -18.36 -10.04 4.26
CA GLY A 51 -18.34 -11.43 4.68
C GLY A 51 -19.02 -12.38 3.69
N THR A 52 -18.94 -12.10 2.40
CA THR A 52 -19.56 -12.88 1.34
C THR A 52 -19.12 -14.35 1.38
N GLY A 53 -20.08 -15.28 1.37
CA GLY A 53 -19.78 -16.70 1.39
C GLY A 53 -19.04 -17.21 2.63
N GLY A 54 -19.12 -16.49 3.74
CA GLY A 54 -18.40 -16.79 4.97
C GLY A 54 -16.96 -16.29 5.00
N ALA A 55 -16.60 -15.37 4.09
CA ALA A 55 -15.27 -14.73 4.11
C ALA A 55 -15.04 -13.99 5.42
N PRO A 56 -13.91 -14.27 6.13
CA PRO A 56 -13.64 -13.61 7.41
C PRO A 56 -13.41 -12.11 7.21
N ARG A 57 -14.08 -11.31 8.02
CA ARG A 57 -14.04 -9.85 7.95
C ARG A 57 -12.87 -9.29 8.74
N PRO A 58 -12.18 -8.27 8.23
CA PRO A 58 -11.09 -7.63 8.96
C PRO A 58 -11.54 -7.13 10.33
N GLY A 59 -10.76 -7.42 11.37
CA GLY A 59 -11.01 -6.96 12.74
C GLY A 59 -12.14 -7.67 13.49
N VAL A 60 -12.82 -8.63 12.87
CA VAL A 60 -13.86 -9.44 13.53
C VAL A 60 -13.21 -10.72 14.09
N SER A 61 -12.83 -10.69 15.36
CA SER A 61 -12.07 -11.76 16.03
C SER A 61 -12.70 -13.13 15.87
N GLU A 62 -14.01 -13.21 15.94
CA GLU A 62 -14.77 -14.47 15.85
C GLU A 62 -14.59 -15.11 14.45
N ASP A 63 -14.54 -14.30 13.41
CA ASP A 63 -14.37 -14.79 12.05
C ASP A 63 -12.98 -15.43 11.86
N TRP A 64 -11.99 -15.00 12.62
CA TRP A 64 -10.59 -15.43 12.53
C TRP A 64 -10.17 -16.48 13.55
N ALA A 65 -10.92 -16.66 14.64
CA ALA A 65 -10.52 -17.45 15.79
C ALA A 65 -10.00 -18.87 15.44
N GLU A 66 -10.72 -19.60 14.62
CA GLU A 66 -10.31 -20.94 14.21
C GLU A 66 -9.24 -20.92 13.08
N ARG A 67 -9.26 -19.88 12.26
CA ARG A 67 -8.33 -19.76 11.14
C ARG A 67 -6.91 -19.46 11.59
N VAL A 68 -6.74 -18.58 12.57
CA VAL A 68 -5.39 -18.20 13.06
C VAL A 68 -4.67 -19.36 13.74
N LYS A 69 -5.38 -20.36 14.24
CA LYS A 69 -4.79 -21.58 14.81
C LYS A 69 -3.92 -22.35 13.82
N LYS A 70 -4.19 -22.22 12.53
CA LYS A 70 -3.42 -22.87 11.44
C LYS A 70 -2.06 -22.21 11.19
N GLY A 71 -1.88 -20.99 11.68
CA GLY A 71 -0.67 -20.20 11.49
C GLY A 71 -0.64 -19.40 10.19
N PRO A 72 0.22 -18.36 10.11
CA PRO A 72 0.27 -17.44 8.99
C PRO A 72 0.69 -18.08 7.67
N ALA A 73 1.54 -19.09 7.71
CA ALA A 73 1.98 -19.79 6.49
C ALA A 73 0.81 -20.51 5.80
N GLU A 74 -0.04 -21.19 6.56
CA GLU A 74 -1.21 -21.90 6.02
C GLU A 74 -2.28 -20.91 5.52
N LEU A 75 -2.47 -19.79 6.21
CA LEU A 75 -3.34 -18.72 5.74
C LEU A 75 -2.85 -18.15 4.41
N MET A 76 -1.55 -17.96 4.26
CA MET A 76 -0.96 -17.52 2.98
C MET A 76 -1.15 -18.53 1.86
N VAL A 77 -1.10 -19.81 2.13
CA VAL A 77 -1.43 -20.84 1.14
C VAL A 77 -2.86 -20.66 0.64
N SER A 78 -3.81 -20.42 1.54
CA SER A 78 -5.20 -20.15 1.17
C SER A 78 -5.35 -18.90 0.32
N VAL A 79 -4.65 -17.83 0.65
CA VAL A 79 -4.66 -16.58 -0.14
C VAL A 79 -4.12 -16.81 -1.54
N LEU A 80 -2.99 -17.49 -1.65
CA LEU A 80 -2.28 -17.66 -2.94
C LEU A 80 -2.94 -18.68 -3.87
N ARG A 81 -3.52 -19.73 -3.31
CA ARG A 81 -4.15 -20.82 -4.07
C ARG A 81 -5.66 -20.74 -4.16
N GLY A 82 -6.26 -19.90 -3.34
CA GLY A 82 -7.70 -19.88 -3.14
C GLY A 82 -8.18 -20.98 -2.20
N LYS A 83 -9.40 -20.86 -1.73
CA LYS A 83 -10.03 -21.82 -0.84
C LYS A 83 -11.56 -21.74 -0.96
N GLY A 84 -12.22 -22.84 -1.32
CA GLY A 84 -13.66 -22.85 -1.50
C GLY A 84 -14.08 -21.83 -2.57
N ALA A 85 -14.98 -20.91 -2.22
CA ALA A 85 -15.43 -19.85 -3.11
C ALA A 85 -14.39 -18.73 -3.33
N MET A 86 -13.35 -18.66 -2.50
CA MET A 86 -12.29 -17.68 -2.64
C MET A 86 -11.35 -18.03 -3.80
N PRO A 87 -11.25 -17.20 -4.85
CA PRO A 87 -10.30 -17.42 -5.93
C PRO A 87 -8.86 -17.15 -5.47
N PRO A 88 -7.85 -17.67 -6.17
CA PRO A 88 -6.46 -17.35 -5.90
C PRO A 88 -6.21 -15.83 -5.91
N LYS A 89 -5.58 -15.32 -4.87
CA LYS A 89 -5.23 -13.89 -4.72
C LYS A 89 -6.45 -12.93 -4.82
N GLY A 90 -7.63 -13.40 -4.38
CA GLY A 90 -8.86 -12.63 -4.51
C GLY A 90 -9.30 -12.37 -5.95
N GLY A 91 -8.81 -13.14 -6.92
CA GLY A 91 -9.04 -12.95 -8.35
C GLY A 91 -8.08 -11.96 -9.03
N ASN A 92 -7.14 -11.37 -8.30
CA ASN A 92 -6.13 -10.48 -8.87
C ASN A 92 -4.84 -11.24 -9.20
N ALA A 93 -4.75 -11.74 -10.42
CA ALA A 93 -3.60 -12.52 -10.89
C ALA A 93 -2.28 -11.74 -10.87
N SER A 94 -2.33 -10.41 -10.92
CA SER A 94 -1.15 -9.54 -10.89
C SER A 94 -0.59 -9.31 -9.50
N LEU A 95 -1.32 -9.73 -8.45
CA LEU A 95 -0.91 -9.51 -7.07
C LEU A 95 0.33 -10.35 -6.73
N GLY A 96 1.37 -9.68 -6.24
CA GLY A 96 2.59 -10.35 -5.76
C GLY A 96 2.38 -11.02 -4.40
N ARG A 97 3.24 -11.99 -4.07
CA ARG A 97 3.20 -12.69 -2.77
C ARG A 97 3.37 -11.73 -1.59
N ALA A 98 4.30 -10.79 -1.69
CA ALA A 98 4.56 -9.80 -0.63
C ALA A 98 3.35 -8.90 -0.39
N GLU A 99 2.71 -8.43 -1.44
CA GLU A 99 1.49 -7.60 -1.36
C GLU A 99 0.32 -8.40 -0.76
N ALA A 100 0.15 -9.65 -1.18
CA ALA A 100 -0.86 -10.55 -0.61
C ALA A 100 -0.66 -10.76 0.90
N TYR A 101 0.60 -10.89 1.33
CA TYR A 101 0.94 -10.98 2.76
C TYR A 101 0.58 -9.70 3.52
N LEU A 102 0.87 -8.53 2.95
CA LEU A 102 0.51 -7.25 3.57
C LEU A 102 -1.01 -7.11 3.74
N ALA A 103 -1.79 -7.55 2.77
CA ALA A 103 -3.24 -7.56 2.87
C ALA A 103 -3.74 -8.53 3.95
N LEU A 104 -3.16 -9.73 4.03
CA LEU A 104 -3.48 -10.68 5.09
C LEU A 104 -3.15 -10.13 6.47
N ASP A 105 -1.97 -9.55 6.63
CA ASP A 105 -1.55 -8.92 7.90
C ASP A 105 -2.50 -7.78 8.29
N TYR A 106 -2.92 -6.97 7.34
CA TYR A 106 -3.93 -5.95 7.57
C TYR A 106 -5.27 -6.54 8.05
N MET A 107 -5.75 -7.60 7.44
CA MET A 107 -7.01 -8.25 7.85
C MET A 107 -6.93 -8.84 9.25
N LEU A 108 -5.75 -9.34 9.66
CA LEU A 108 -5.53 -9.94 10.97
C LEU A 108 -5.29 -8.90 12.06
N ASN A 109 -4.56 -7.84 11.77
CA ASN A 109 -3.97 -6.95 12.77
C ASN A 109 -4.35 -5.47 12.58
N GLY A 110 -4.99 -5.10 11.49
CA GLY A 110 -5.28 -3.71 11.15
C GLY A 110 -4.06 -2.95 10.60
N GLU A 111 -4.19 -1.64 10.48
CA GLU A 111 -3.06 -0.77 10.13
C GLU A 111 -2.06 -0.68 11.29
N LYS A 112 -0.78 -0.80 10.94
CA LYS A 112 0.33 -0.54 11.86
C LYS A 112 0.96 0.81 11.55
#